data_8e11922b077d72f2ed2b84a1defad3f6
#
_entry.id   8e11922b077d72f2ed2b84a1defad3f6
#
_cell.length_a   1.000
_cell.length_b   1.000
_cell.length_c   1.000
_cell.angle_alpha   90.00
_cell.angle_beta   90.00
_cell.angle_gamma   90.00
#
_symmetry.space_group_name_H-M   'P 1'
#
loop_
_entity.id
_entity.type
_entity.pdbx_description
1 polymer ?
#
loop_
_entity_poly.entity_id
_entity_poly.type
_entity_poly.pdbx_seq_one_letter_code
_entity_poly.pdbx_strand_id
1 'polypeptide(L)'
;MKSLFLSTFCLFSALCVGAQTLAPFDRSHLATFGLNNPADTTLRYAPEVASTNTAIEQPLFPTLANMVPYRIPAIAVTPKGRLIAVSDYRPCGADIGFGRVDLRYRLSNDNGGTWTPQYVLAQGDGVQGSRKCGYGDAAIVADRKSNEVVVVCVTGNTVYGHATTTRQNPNRVAVIHSTDGGRTWSHPAEITESIYGLFDQSQIGPVQSLFFGSGRICQSSRIKVGKYYRLYAALCARPGGNRVVYSDDFGRTWHSLGTIHTSPAPKGDEPKVEELPNGDVVLSSRAYGGRFFNVFHYLSHVNGTGAWENDAVHSAEMPNGVKALQNSTNGEILIVQAVERATGKKMPLVLQSVPLGPGRANVGVYFKPLTSAQTYATAKDFATDWSGPFQVSALLSAYSTMVQQKDGRIAFFYEEETYGKGLCYTNMYRPLTLEQITGGKFAAISNKGSVNKRK
;
A
#
# COMPACT_ATOMS: atom_id res chain seq x y z
N MET A 1 -60.72 3.15 -14.35
CA MET A 1 -59.42 3.37 -15.06
C MET A 1 -58.30 3.02 -14.11
N LYS A 2 -57.75 1.81 -14.23
CA LYS A 2 -56.62 1.32 -13.41
C LYS A 2 -55.37 1.49 -14.27
N SER A 3 -54.43 2.33 -13.80
CA SER A 3 -53.15 2.54 -14.42
C SER A 3 -52.20 1.45 -13.93
N LEU A 4 -51.72 0.63 -14.86
CA LEU A 4 -50.71 -0.39 -14.63
C LEU A 4 -49.32 0.29 -14.73
N PHE A 5 -48.55 0.37 -13.64
CA PHE A 5 -47.15 0.71 -13.72
C PHE A 5 -46.36 -0.56 -14.04
N LEU A 6 -45.80 -0.58 -15.24
CA LEU A 6 -44.87 -1.61 -15.68
C LEU A 6 -43.46 -1.19 -15.18
N SER A 7 -42.93 -1.86 -14.17
CA SER A 7 -41.55 -1.69 -13.78
C SER A 7 -40.65 -2.54 -14.68
N THR A 8 -39.91 -1.85 -15.53
CA THR A 8 -38.90 -2.47 -16.39
C THR A 8 -37.69 -2.85 -15.53
N PHE A 9 -37.57 -4.14 -15.21
CA PHE A 9 -36.33 -4.72 -14.64
C PHE A 9 -35.31 -4.78 -15.79
N CYS A 10 -34.34 -3.90 -15.80
CA CYS A 10 -33.12 -4.08 -16.57
C CYS A 10 -32.31 -5.22 -16.00
N LEU A 11 -32.43 -6.41 -16.56
CA LEU A 11 -31.45 -7.47 -16.40
C LEU A 11 -30.15 -7.01 -17.06
N PHE A 12 -29.19 -6.58 -16.24
CA PHE A 12 -27.80 -6.57 -16.66
C PHE A 12 -27.32 -8.03 -16.73
N SER A 13 -27.35 -8.61 -17.91
CA SER A 13 -26.60 -9.82 -18.20
C SER A 13 -25.12 -9.49 -18.07
N ALA A 14 -24.53 -9.82 -16.92
CA ALA A 14 -23.08 -9.90 -16.78
C ALA A 14 -22.62 -10.98 -17.78
N LEU A 15 -22.05 -10.55 -18.89
CA LEU A 15 -21.21 -11.40 -19.71
C LEU A 15 -20.09 -11.91 -18.80
N CYS A 16 -20.25 -13.13 -18.32
CA CYS A 16 -19.15 -13.94 -17.81
C CYS A 16 -18.19 -14.14 -18.99
N VAL A 17 -17.26 -13.22 -19.18
CA VAL A 17 -16.04 -13.52 -19.91
C VAL A 17 -15.40 -14.62 -19.11
N GLY A 18 -15.37 -15.82 -19.68
CA GLY A 18 -14.81 -17.01 -19.05
C GLY A 18 -13.43 -16.65 -18.49
N ALA A 19 -13.28 -16.76 -17.19
CA ALA A 19 -12.03 -16.55 -16.52
C ALA A 19 -11.04 -17.57 -17.10
N GLN A 20 -10.21 -17.15 -18.02
CA GLN A 20 -9.02 -17.90 -18.35
C GLN A 20 -8.19 -17.94 -17.07
N THR A 21 -8.15 -19.10 -16.46
CA THR A 21 -7.28 -19.40 -15.32
C THR A 21 -5.84 -19.36 -15.82
N LEU A 22 -5.29 -18.16 -15.92
CA LEU A 22 -3.87 -17.94 -16.26
C LEU A 22 -2.93 -18.12 -15.08
N ALA A 23 -3.45 -18.36 -13.90
CA ALA A 23 -2.61 -18.57 -12.73
C ALA A 23 -2.42 -20.05 -12.47
N PRO A 24 -1.19 -20.53 -12.27
CA PRO A 24 -0.92 -21.84 -11.73
C PRO A 24 -1.29 -21.94 -10.24
N PHE A 25 -2.27 -21.15 -9.81
CA PHE A 25 -2.72 -21.10 -8.46
C PHE A 25 -3.68 -22.25 -8.20
N ASP A 26 -3.18 -23.26 -7.49
CA ASP A 26 -4.01 -24.35 -7.00
C ASP A 26 -4.80 -23.91 -5.77
N ARG A 27 -6.07 -23.63 -5.96
CA ARG A 27 -6.99 -23.23 -4.88
C ARG A 27 -7.21 -24.34 -3.85
N SER A 28 -6.81 -25.58 -4.10
CA SER A 28 -6.83 -26.66 -3.10
C SER A 28 -5.93 -26.34 -1.91
N HIS A 29 -4.89 -25.54 -2.10
CA HIS A 29 -4.02 -25.07 -1.03
C HIS A 29 -4.74 -24.16 -0.03
N LEU A 30 -5.86 -23.52 -0.38
CA LEU A 30 -6.62 -22.70 0.58
C LEU A 30 -7.07 -23.50 1.80
N ALA A 31 -7.39 -24.79 1.62
CA ALA A 31 -7.76 -25.66 2.72
C ALA A 31 -6.56 -26.05 3.62
N THR A 32 -5.35 -26.16 3.03
CA THR A 32 -4.14 -26.54 3.77
C THR A 32 -3.50 -25.39 4.52
N PHE A 33 -3.83 -24.16 4.18
CA PHE A 33 -3.44 -23.01 4.99
C PHE A 33 -4.07 -23.04 6.39
N GLY A 34 -4.94 -24.04 6.64
CA GLY A 34 -5.39 -24.40 7.99
C GLY A 34 -5.83 -23.20 8.78
N LEU A 35 -6.30 -22.19 8.07
CA LEU A 35 -6.54 -20.94 8.71
C LEU A 35 -7.82 -21.10 9.43
N ASN A 36 -7.62 -21.40 10.59
CA ASN A 36 -8.30 -21.02 11.79
C ASN A 36 -9.75 -20.75 11.54
N ASN A 37 -10.56 -21.53 12.16
CA ASN A 37 -11.94 -21.15 12.38
C ASN A 37 -11.95 -19.64 12.72
N PRO A 38 -12.63 -18.77 11.93
CA PRO A 38 -12.66 -17.33 12.18
C PRO A 38 -13.34 -16.96 13.49
N ALA A 39 -14.14 -17.86 14.05
CA ALA A 39 -14.70 -17.74 15.40
C ALA A 39 -13.63 -18.02 16.47
N ASP A 40 -12.49 -18.59 16.11
CA ASP A 40 -11.43 -18.89 17.05
C ASP A 40 -10.57 -17.65 17.24
N THR A 41 -10.70 -17.02 18.39
CA THR A 41 -9.91 -15.86 18.79
C THR A 41 -8.49 -16.22 19.21
N THR A 42 -8.21 -17.51 19.43
CA THR A 42 -6.87 -18.00 19.70
C THR A 42 -6.16 -18.21 18.39
N LEU A 43 -4.94 -17.68 18.29
CA LEU A 43 -4.06 -17.92 17.15
C LEU A 43 -3.71 -19.40 17.13
N ARG A 44 -4.25 -20.08 16.15
CA ARG A 44 -3.73 -21.37 15.74
C ARG A 44 -2.81 -21.15 14.56
N TYR A 45 -1.62 -21.62 14.71
CA TYR A 45 -0.61 -21.50 13.71
C TYR A 45 -0.88 -22.47 12.57
N ALA A 46 -1.12 -21.93 11.38
CA ALA A 46 -1.04 -22.74 10.18
C ALA A 46 0.41 -23.22 10.00
N PRO A 47 0.66 -24.40 9.41
CA PRO A 47 2.00 -24.80 9.05
C PRO A 47 2.62 -23.74 8.13
N GLU A 48 3.94 -23.60 8.18
CA GLU A 48 4.66 -22.73 7.27
C GLU A 48 4.35 -23.12 5.82
N VAL A 49 4.10 -22.10 4.99
CA VAL A 49 3.93 -22.30 3.57
C VAL A 49 5.31 -22.40 2.94
N ALA A 50 5.71 -23.60 2.63
CA ALA A 50 6.93 -23.82 1.86
C ALA A 50 6.62 -23.69 0.37
N SER A 51 7.30 -22.79 -0.34
CA SER A 51 7.33 -22.76 -1.79
C SER A 51 8.78 -22.77 -2.27
N THR A 52 9.13 -23.80 -3.00
CA THR A 52 10.44 -23.89 -3.66
C THR A 52 10.47 -23.15 -4.99
N ASN A 53 9.30 -22.79 -5.52
CA ASN A 53 9.17 -22.07 -6.79
C ASN A 53 8.77 -20.61 -6.54
N THR A 54 9.74 -19.72 -6.59
CA THR A 54 9.57 -18.27 -6.37
C THR A 54 8.81 -17.54 -7.49
N ALA A 55 8.45 -18.21 -8.57
CA ALA A 55 7.59 -17.70 -9.64
C ALA A 55 6.10 -17.95 -9.36
N ILE A 56 5.76 -18.77 -8.35
CA ILE A 56 4.39 -19.13 -8.01
C ILE A 56 3.80 -18.08 -7.05
N GLU A 57 2.57 -17.70 -7.31
CA GLU A 57 1.74 -16.89 -6.42
C GLU A 57 1.42 -17.66 -5.14
N GLN A 58 1.45 -16.98 -4.01
CA GLN A 58 1.20 -17.57 -2.70
C GLN A 58 0.07 -16.82 -1.99
N PRO A 59 -1.01 -17.52 -1.58
CA PRO A 59 -2.07 -16.91 -0.78
C PRO A 59 -1.60 -16.79 0.67
N LEU A 60 -1.09 -15.62 1.05
CA LEU A 60 -0.58 -15.43 2.42
C LEU A 60 -1.72 -15.29 3.44
N PHE A 61 -2.81 -14.64 3.04
CA PHE A 61 -3.97 -14.45 3.89
C PHE A 61 -5.23 -14.81 3.10
N PRO A 62 -5.54 -16.10 2.99
CA PRO A 62 -6.65 -16.58 2.18
C PRO A 62 -8.00 -16.36 2.86
N THR A 63 -8.96 -15.83 2.13
CA THR A 63 -10.37 -15.88 2.50
C THR A 63 -10.87 -17.31 2.35
N LEU A 64 -11.38 -17.89 3.41
CA LEU A 64 -11.88 -19.27 3.45
C LEU A 64 -13.38 -19.35 3.10
N ALA A 65 -13.94 -20.57 3.14
CA ALA A 65 -15.34 -20.85 2.81
C ALA A 65 -16.35 -20.09 3.68
N ASN A 66 -15.95 -19.62 4.86
CA ASN A 66 -16.77 -18.76 5.74
C ASN A 66 -16.88 -17.30 5.24
N MET A 67 -16.17 -16.95 4.17
CA MET A 67 -16.22 -15.66 3.51
C MET A 67 -15.75 -14.47 4.36
N VAL A 68 -15.01 -14.70 5.44
CA VAL A 68 -14.38 -13.59 6.20
C VAL A 68 -13.17 -13.05 5.42
N PRO A 69 -13.24 -11.83 4.92
CA PRO A 69 -12.22 -11.33 4.00
C PRO A 69 -10.94 -10.92 4.71
N TYR A 70 -9.83 -11.10 4.00
CA TYR A 70 -8.58 -10.42 4.26
C TYR A 70 -8.43 -9.27 3.29
N ARG A 71 -8.11 -8.08 3.82
CA ARG A 71 -8.06 -6.85 3.04
C ARG A 71 -6.78 -6.07 3.33
N ILE A 72 -6.53 -5.06 2.50
CA ILE A 72 -5.55 -4.00 2.70
C ILE A 72 -4.14 -4.55 2.96
N PRO A 73 -3.46 -4.99 1.90
CA PRO A 73 -2.10 -5.53 2.01
C PRO A 73 -1.09 -4.44 2.37
N ALA A 74 -0.19 -4.76 3.30
CA ALA A 74 0.99 -3.94 3.60
C ALA A 74 2.22 -4.83 3.71
N ILE A 75 3.37 -4.38 3.20
CA ILE A 75 4.60 -5.17 3.20
C ILE A 75 5.83 -4.29 3.45
N ALA A 76 6.78 -4.81 4.23
CA ALA A 76 8.08 -4.19 4.46
C ALA A 76 9.21 -5.21 4.34
N VAL A 77 10.43 -4.72 4.09
CA VAL A 77 11.65 -5.52 4.06
C VAL A 77 12.68 -4.94 5.02
N THR A 78 13.22 -5.77 5.91
CA THR A 78 14.28 -5.36 6.84
C THR A 78 15.65 -5.33 6.14
N PRO A 79 16.68 -4.67 6.71
CA PRO A 79 18.03 -4.67 6.16
C PRO A 79 18.64 -6.08 6.01
N LYS A 80 18.18 -7.04 6.80
CA LYS A 80 18.60 -8.43 6.72
C LYS A 80 17.84 -9.25 5.67
N GLY A 81 16.84 -8.63 4.98
CA GLY A 81 16.05 -9.26 3.92
C GLY A 81 14.80 -9.98 4.42
N ARG A 82 14.46 -9.89 5.72
CA ARG A 82 13.18 -10.41 6.21
C ARG A 82 12.04 -9.59 5.62
N LEU A 83 11.06 -10.28 5.05
CA LEU A 83 9.78 -9.69 4.66
C LEU A 83 8.79 -9.77 5.83
N ILE A 84 7.99 -8.71 5.97
CA ILE A 84 6.91 -8.60 6.94
C ILE A 84 5.66 -8.24 6.15
N ALA A 85 4.74 -9.18 6.01
CA ALA A 85 3.44 -8.98 5.36
C ALA A 85 2.36 -8.78 6.43
N VAL A 86 1.55 -7.74 6.27
CA VAL A 86 0.45 -7.38 7.18
C VAL A 86 -0.85 -7.30 6.38
N SER A 87 -1.95 -7.71 7.00
CA SER A 87 -3.29 -7.70 6.40
C SER A 87 -4.35 -7.43 7.44
N ASP A 88 -5.42 -6.75 7.06
CA ASP A 88 -6.66 -6.71 7.82
C ASP A 88 -7.34 -8.08 7.76
N TYR A 89 -7.81 -8.57 8.88
CA TYR A 89 -8.77 -9.65 9.00
C TYR A 89 -10.10 -9.06 9.49
N ARG A 90 -11.17 -9.22 8.72
CA ARG A 90 -12.42 -8.45 8.88
C ARG A 90 -13.61 -9.34 9.27
N PRO A 91 -13.69 -9.84 10.52
CA PRO A 91 -14.85 -10.63 10.99
C PRO A 91 -16.19 -9.91 10.87
N CYS A 92 -16.19 -8.58 10.95
CA CYS A 92 -17.40 -7.77 10.74
C CYS A 92 -17.86 -7.69 9.28
N GLY A 93 -17.06 -8.18 8.33
CA GLY A 93 -17.36 -8.13 6.89
C GLY A 93 -17.29 -6.74 6.26
N ALA A 94 -16.87 -5.70 7.00
CA ALA A 94 -16.87 -4.30 6.58
C ALA A 94 -15.56 -3.60 6.96
N ASP A 95 -15.49 -2.29 6.70
CA ASP A 95 -14.35 -1.44 7.06
C ASP A 95 -14.29 -1.15 8.57
N ILE A 96 -13.18 -0.52 9.00
CA ILE A 96 -13.00 -0.07 10.39
C ILE A 96 -14.11 0.93 10.74
N GLY A 97 -14.67 0.76 11.93
CA GLY A 97 -15.78 1.57 12.42
C GLY A 97 -17.11 0.81 12.46
N PHE A 98 -17.26 -0.28 11.73
CA PHE A 98 -18.47 -1.09 11.71
C PHE A 98 -18.44 -2.28 12.68
N GLY A 99 -17.27 -2.65 13.18
CA GLY A 99 -17.12 -3.77 14.08
C GLY A 99 -15.66 -4.21 14.20
N ARG A 100 -15.47 -5.47 14.61
CA ARG A 100 -14.15 -6.04 14.82
C ARG A 100 -13.37 -6.17 13.51
N VAL A 101 -12.18 -5.58 13.49
CA VAL A 101 -11.13 -5.81 12.50
C VAL A 101 -9.84 -6.06 13.27
N ASP A 102 -9.06 -7.06 12.85
CA ASP A 102 -7.74 -7.36 13.41
C ASP A 102 -6.66 -7.10 12.38
N LEU A 103 -5.50 -6.62 12.81
CA LEU A 103 -4.27 -6.68 12.01
C LEU A 103 -3.55 -8.00 12.25
N ARG A 104 -3.23 -8.70 11.18
CA ARG A 104 -2.49 -9.96 11.20
C ARG A 104 -1.25 -9.88 10.35
N TYR A 105 -0.20 -10.67 10.69
CA TYR A 105 1.05 -10.63 9.97
C TYR A 105 1.71 -12.00 9.81
N ARG A 106 2.59 -12.10 8.83
CA ARG A 106 3.51 -13.22 8.58
C ARG A 106 4.89 -12.70 8.28
N LEU A 107 5.90 -13.53 8.54
CA LEU A 107 7.31 -13.24 8.29
C LEU A 107 7.89 -14.23 7.29
N SER A 108 8.78 -13.77 6.43
CA SER A 108 9.64 -14.62 5.62
C SER A 108 11.10 -14.22 5.81
N ASN A 109 11.99 -15.20 5.97
CA ASN A 109 13.45 -14.98 6.14
C ASN A 109 14.26 -15.38 4.90
N ASP A 110 13.61 -15.84 3.84
CA ASP A 110 14.19 -16.44 2.63
C ASP A 110 13.66 -15.80 1.34
N ASN A 111 13.43 -14.49 1.37
CA ASN A 111 12.90 -13.71 0.23
C ASN A 111 11.54 -14.23 -0.28
N GLY A 112 10.64 -14.62 0.63
CA GLY A 112 9.29 -15.06 0.29
C GLY A 112 9.20 -16.53 -0.14
N GLY A 113 10.26 -17.33 0.03
CA GLY A 113 10.23 -18.76 -0.24
C GLY A 113 9.34 -19.53 0.74
N THR A 114 9.48 -19.21 2.02
CA THR A 114 8.64 -19.74 3.10
C THR A 114 8.12 -18.61 4.01
N TRP A 115 7.00 -18.86 4.66
CA TRP A 115 6.35 -17.91 5.56
C TRP A 115 6.00 -18.56 6.89
N THR A 116 6.13 -17.78 7.97
CA THR A 116 5.69 -18.22 9.29
C THR A 116 4.19 -18.50 9.31
N PRO A 117 3.70 -19.20 10.34
CA PRO A 117 2.29 -19.13 10.70
C PRO A 117 1.82 -17.68 10.80
N GLN A 118 0.52 -17.51 10.72
CA GLN A 118 -0.12 -16.20 10.89
C GLN A 118 -0.15 -15.81 12.38
N TYR A 119 0.27 -14.56 12.67
CA TYR A 119 0.23 -13.98 14.00
C TYR A 119 -0.73 -12.79 14.06
N VAL A 120 -1.23 -12.46 15.25
CA VAL A 120 -1.98 -11.22 15.51
C VAL A 120 -1.01 -10.09 15.82
N LEU A 121 -1.10 -8.98 15.09
CA LEU A 121 -0.40 -7.75 15.36
C LEU A 121 -1.19 -6.86 16.33
N ALA A 122 -2.48 -6.68 16.03
CA ALA A 122 -3.43 -5.97 16.89
C ALA A 122 -4.82 -6.59 16.73
N GLN A 123 -5.51 -6.82 17.84
CA GLN A 123 -6.84 -7.42 17.85
C GLN A 123 -7.88 -6.40 18.29
N GLY A 124 -8.93 -6.22 17.46
CA GLY A 124 -10.09 -5.43 17.83
C GLY A 124 -10.95 -6.15 18.87
N ASP A 125 -11.53 -5.41 19.80
CA ASP A 125 -12.48 -5.97 20.78
C ASP A 125 -13.91 -6.10 20.23
N GLY A 126 -14.20 -5.46 19.09
CA GLY A 126 -15.52 -5.46 18.45
C GLY A 126 -16.60 -4.71 19.22
N VAL A 127 -16.24 -4.03 20.30
CA VAL A 127 -17.20 -3.33 21.18
C VAL A 127 -17.51 -1.96 20.57
N GLN A 128 -18.79 -1.70 20.33
CA GLN A 128 -19.25 -0.40 19.85
C GLN A 128 -18.94 0.69 20.88
N GLY A 129 -18.42 1.82 20.43
CA GLY A 129 -17.94 2.91 21.28
C GLY A 129 -16.52 2.74 21.81
N SER A 130 -15.91 1.56 21.65
CA SER A 130 -14.54 1.31 22.06
C SER A 130 -13.53 1.97 21.11
N ARG A 131 -12.49 2.58 21.68
CA ARG A 131 -11.31 3.06 20.91
C ARG A 131 -10.48 1.91 20.33
N LYS A 132 -10.74 0.68 20.72
CA LYS A 132 -10.07 -0.54 20.29
C LYS A 132 -11.02 -1.47 19.52
N CYS A 133 -12.17 -0.97 19.04
CA CYS A 133 -13.17 -1.78 18.35
C CYS A 133 -12.58 -2.53 17.14
N GLY A 134 -11.75 -1.85 16.35
CA GLY A 134 -11.02 -2.44 15.23
C GLY A 134 -9.66 -1.80 15.02
N TYR A 135 -8.78 -2.53 14.34
CA TYR A 135 -7.48 -2.08 13.83
C TYR A 135 -7.33 -2.49 12.37
N GLY A 136 -6.99 -1.56 11.48
CA GLY A 136 -6.84 -1.86 10.05
C GLY A 136 -6.14 -0.76 9.27
N ASP A 137 -6.10 -0.90 7.95
CA ASP A 137 -5.44 0.02 7.02
C ASP A 137 -3.98 0.29 7.38
N ALA A 138 -3.22 -0.78 7.62
CA ALA A 138 -1.83 -0.69 8.05
C ALA A 138 -0.94 -0.02 7.01
N ALA A 139 -0.13 0.95 7.45
CA ALA A 139 1.03 1.49 6.75
C ALA A 139 2.29 1.09 7.50
N ILE A 140 3.26 0.44 6.82
CA ILE A 140 4.43 -0.18 7.47
C ILE A 140 5.75 0.31 6.87
N VAL A 141 6.78 0.41 7.71
CA VAL A 141 8.17 0.56 7.29
C VAL A 141 9.11 -0.16 8.26
N ALA A 142 10.11 -0.82 7.69
CA ALA A 142 11.28 -1.31 8.44
C ALA A 142 12.45 -0.36 8.21
N ASP A 143 13.15 0.01 9.28
CA ASP A 143 14.30 0.90 9.18
C ASP A 143 15.41 0.27 8.33
N ARG A 144 15.94 1.04 7.39
CA ARG A 144 16.99 0.59 6.46
C ARG A 144 18.33 0.25 7.12
N LYS A 145 18.55 0.62 8.38
CA LYS A 145 19.83 0.46 9.10
C LYS A 145 19.75 -0.34 10.39
N SER A 146 18.57 -0.52 10.95
CA SER A 146 18.35 -1.24 12.21
C SER A 146 17.29 -2.34 12.06
N ASN A 147 16.94 -2.99 13.16
CA ASN A 147 15.85 -3.95 13.20
C ASN A 147 14.51 -3.29 13.64
N GLU A 148 14.46 -1.96 13.70
CA GLU A 148 13.23 -1.27 14.08
C GLU A 148 12.22 -1.34 12.95
N VAL A 149 10.95 -1.51 13.31
CA VAL A 149 9.80 -1.51 12.40
C VAL A 149 8.70 -0.70 13.04
N VAL A 150 8.01 0.10 12.24
CA VAL A 150 6.82 0.83 12.69
C VAL A 150 5.64 0.51 11.77
N VAL A 151 4.49 0.32 12.39
CA VAL A 151 3.18 0.22 11.73
C VAL A 151 2.31 1.33 12.27
N VAL A 152 1.70 2.11 11.37
CA VAL A 152 0.64 3.07 11.70
C VAL A 152 -0.65 2.54 11.10
N CYS A 153 -1.75 2.60 11.86
CA CYS A 153 -3.03 2.03 11.44
C CYS A 153 -4.23 2.86 11.92
N VAL A 154 -5.37 2.64 11.31
CA VAL A 154 -6.66 3.13 11.82
C VAL A 154 -7.08 2.28 13.03
N THR A 155 -7.75 2.91 14.00
CA THR A 155 -8.34 2.21 15.16
C THR A 155 -9.67 2.83 15.57
N GLY A 156 -10.43 2.11 16.41
CA GLY A 156 -11.69 2.55 17.00
C GLY A 156 -12.93 2.10 16.23
N ASN A 157 -14.02 2.82 16.46
CA ASN A 157 -15.35 2.51 15.89
C ASN A 157 -15.96 3.66 15.10
N THR A 158 -15.15 4.66 14.71
CA THR A 158 -15.60 5.79 13.90
C THR A 158 -15.22 5.57 12.45
N VAL A 159 -16.21 5.60 11.57
CA VAL A 159 -16.03 5.34 10.14
C VAL A 159 -15.40 6.54 9.46
N TYR A 160 -14.37 6.32 8.64
CA TYR A 160 -13.73 7.38 7.86
C TYR A 160 -14.71 8.03 6.88
N GLY A 161 -14.71 9.36 6.86
CA GLY A 161 -15.49 10.15 5.90
C GLY A 161 -17.02 10.10 6.10
N HIS A 162 -17.50 9.47 7.18
CA HIS A 162 -18.92 9.45 7.48
C HIS A 162 -19.40 10.82 8.00
N ALA A 163 -20.67 11.16 7.78
CA ALA A 163 -21.24 12.45 8.19
C ALA A 163 -21.15 12.73 9.71
N THR A 164 -21.10 11.67 10.52
CA THR A 164 -20.96 11.77 11.99
C THR A 164 -19.51 11.85 12.46
N THR A 165 -18.54 11.67 11.55
CA THR A 165 -17.12 11.76 11.86
C THR A 165 -16.68 13.20 11.84
N THR A 166 -16.26 13.71 12.99
CA THR A 166 -15.87 15.09 13.19
C THR A 166 -14.51 15.18 13.88
N ARG A 167 -13.90 16.37 13.93
CA ARG A 167 -12.66 16.60 14.67
C ARG A 167 -12.77 16.22 16.15
N GLN A 168 -13.96 16.37 16.77
CA GLN A 168 -14.24 15.99 18.16
C GLN A 168 -14.48 14.50 18.34
N ASN A 169 -14.91 13.80 17.27
CA ASN A 169 -15.09 12.35 17.25
C ASN A 169 -14.50 11.77 15.94
N PRO A 170 -13.19 11.85 15.75
CA PRO A 170 -12.56 11.41 14.52
C PRO A 170 -12.41 9.88 14.48
N ASN A 171 -12.21 9.34 13.28
CA ASN A 171 -11.56 8.03 13.20
C ASN A 171 -10.13 8.15 13.73
N ARG A 172 -9.66 7.12 14.42
CA ARG A 172 -8.46 7.22 15.25
C ARG A 172 -7.24 6.62 14.57
N VAL A 173 -6.07 7.02 15.01
CA VAL A 173 -4.78 6.55 14.53
C VAL A 173 -4.02 5.92 15.68
N ALA A 174 -3.47 4.74 15.45
CA ALA A 174 -2.57 4.06 16.39
C ALA A 174 -1.23 3.72 15.74
N VAL A 175 -0.19 3.62 16.56
CA VAL A 175 1.15 3.22 16.18
C VAL A 175 1.58 1.99 16.96
N ILE A 176 2.31 1.09 16.29
CA ILE A 176 2.84 -0.16 16.84
C ILE A 176 4.31 -0.27 16.44
N HIS A 177 5.19 -0.58 17.38
CA HIS A 177 6.63 -0.66 17.15
C HIS A 177 7.17 -2.07 17.39
N SER A 178 8.20 -2.43 16.62
CA SER A 178 9.07 -3.58 16.86
C SER A 178 10.52 -3.13 16.87
N THR A 179 11.35 -3.74 17.69
CA THR A 179 12.80 -3.50 17.76
C THR A 179 13.64 -4.69 17.30
N ASP A 180 12.99 -5.79 16.91
CA ASP A 180 13.62 -7.08 16.58
C ASP A 180 13.28 -7.60 15.17
N GLY A 181 12.85 -6.68 14.29
CA GLY A 181 12.52 -6.98 12.91
C GLY A 181 11.17 -7.69 12.76
N GLY A 182 10.19 -7.30 13.56
CA GLY A 182 8.81 -7.79 13.47
C GLY A 182 8.57 -9.12 14.20
N ARG A 183 9.48 -9.60 15.05
CA ARG A 183 9.24 -10.81 15.84
C ARG A 183 8.33 -10.55 17.02
N THR A 184 8.57 -9.45 17.70
CA THR A 184 7.74 -8.97 18.81
C THR A 184 7.34 -7.52 18.58
N TRP A 185 6.21 -7.12 19.15
CA TRP A 185 5.60 -5.84 18.93
C TRP A 185 5.12 -5.20 20.22
N SER A 186 5.16 -3.88 20.27
CA SER A 186 4.49 -3.13 21.34
C SER A 186 2.96 -3.28 21.24
N HIS A 187 2.28 -3.00 22.34
CA HIS A 187 0.84 -2.72 22.24
C HIS A 187 0.59 -1.50 21.36
N PRO A 188 -0.58 -1.45 20.65
CA PRO A 188 -0.99 -0.26 19.93
C PRO A 188 -1.08 0.96 20.86
N ALA A 189 -0.45 2.06 20.47
CA ALA A 189 -0.53 3.34 21.16
C ALA A 189 -1.30 4.34 20.28
N GLU A 190 -2.33 4.97 20.81
CA GLU A 190 -3.12 5.97 20.08
C GLU A 190 -2.33 7.26 19.93
N ILE A 191 -2.25 7.80 18.69
CA ILE A 191 -1.56 9.04 18.32
C ILE A 191 -2.52 10.05 17.64
N THR A 192 -3.82 9.84 17.75
CA THR A 192 -4.85 10.63 17.05
C THR A 192 -4.63 12.13 17.21
N GLU A 193 -4.53 12.61 18.44
CA GLU A 193 -4.43 14.06 18.71
C GLU A 193 -3.14 14.67 18.16
N SER A 194 -2.03 13.96 18.20
CA SER A 194 -0.76 14.47 17.68
C SER A 194 -0.75 14.58 16.14
N ILE A 195 -1.55 13.77 15.46
CA ILE A 195 -1.67 13.82 13.98
C ILE A 195 -2.70 14.86 13.55
N TYR A 196 -3.91 14.84 14.14
CA TYR A 196 -4.96 15.81 13.80
C TYR A 196 -4.56 17.23 14.17
N GLY A 197 -3.93 17.42 15.33
CA GLY A 197 -3.46 18.70 15.82
C GLY A 197 -2.50 19.44 14.86
N LEU A 198 -1.80 18.71 13.99
CA LEU A 198 -0.96 19.33 12.95
C LEU A 198 -1.78 20.22 12.00
N PHE A 199 -3.07 19.96 11.84
CA PHE A 199 -3.92 20.61 10.85
C PHE A 199 -5.05 21.48 11.45
N ASP A 200 -5.14 21.61 12.78
CA ASP A 200 -6.21 22.36 13.44
C ASP A 200 -6.21 23.85 13.07
N GLN A 201 -5.04 24.42 12.73
CA GLN A 201 -4.90 25.81 12.31
C GLN A 201 -4.92 26.00 10.78
N SER A 202 -5.37 24.98 10.03
CA SER A 202 -5.44 25.06 8.58
C SER A 202 -6.50 26.05 8.11
N GLN A 203 -6.16 26.89 7.13
CA GLN A 203 -7.10 27.86 6.51
C GLN A 203 -8.23 27.17 5.73
N ILE A 204 -8.02 25.93 5.27
CA ILE A 204 -9.06 25.14 4.61
C ILE A 204 -9.92 24.35 5.60
N GLY A 205 -9.85 24.72 6.88
CA GLY A 205 -10.59 24.12 7.99
C GLY A 205 -9.88 22.92 8.62
N PRO A 206 -10.30 22.54 9.83
CA PRO A 206 -9.76 21.39 10.54
C PRO A 206 -10.11 20.10 9.81
N VAL A 207 -9.21 19.13 9.89
CA VAL A 207 -9.45 17.78 9.37
C VAL A 207 -10.45 17.05 10.27
N GLN A 208 -11.53 16.54 9.68
CA GLN A 208 -12.60 15.82 10.39
C GLN A 208 -12.32 14.32 10.47
N SER A 209 -11.69 13.77 9.43
CA SER A 209 -11.28 12.37 9.37
C SER A 209 -10.00 12.23 8.55
N LEU A 210 -9.09 11.36 8.99
CA LEU A 210 -7.88 11.05 8.24
C LEU A 210 -7.37 9.65 8.56
N PHE A 211 -6.57 9.10 7.65
CA PHE A 211 -5.75 7.91 7.89
C PHE A 211 -4.49 7.94 7.03
N PHE A 212 -3.48 7.18 7.45
CA PHE A 212 -2.25 6.98 6.67
C PHE A 212 -2.56 6.09 5.47
N GLY A 213 -2.09 6.49 4.28
CA GLY A 213 -2.24 5.65 3.08
C GLY A 213 -1.61 4.27 3.30
N SER A 214 -2.46 3.23 3.33
CA SER A 214 -2.08 1.85 3.63
C SER A 214 -0.99 1.30 2.69
N GLY A 215 -0.30 0.25 3.11
CA GLY A 215 0.82 -0.34 2.38
C GLY A 215 2.17 0.11 2.93
N ARG A 216 3.07 0.59 2.11
CA ARG A 216 4.42 0.98 2.52
C ARG A 216 4.50 2.46 2.93
N ILE A 217 5.20 2.77 4.03
CA ILE A 217 5.71 4.11 4.34
C ILE A 217 7.08 4.26 3.66
N CYS A 218 7.31 5.40 2.99
CA CYS A 218 8.59 5.69 2.34
C CYS A 218 9.64 6.10 3.38
N GLN A 219 10.83 5.52 3.31
CA GLN A 219 11.99 5.99 4.06
C GLN A 219 13.03 6.57 3.12
N SER A 220 13.41 7.83 3.35
CA SER A 220 14.43 8.55 2.59
C SER A 220 15.72 7.73 2.45
N SER A 221 16.35 7.84 1.31
CA SER A 221 17.69 7.33 1.07
C SER A 221 18.77 8.40 1.23
N ARG A 222 18.36 9.66 1.32
CA ARG A 222 19.21 10.85 1.25
C ARG A 222 19.24 11.64 2.55
N ILE A 223 18.08 11.87 3.14
CA ILE A 223 17.93 12.75 4.32
C ILE A 223 18.01 11.90 5.58
N LYS A 224 19.08 12.13 6.34
CA LYS A 224 19.31 11.47 7.64
C LYS A 224 19.38 12.54 8.72
N VAL A 225 18.56 12.38 9.76
CA VAL A 225 18.56 13.25 10.94
C VAL A 225 18.86 12.40 12.18
N GLY A 226 19.95 12.71 12.87
CA GLY A 226 20.40 11.90 14.00
C GLY A 226 20.63 10.44 13.62
N LYS A 227 19.89 9.56 14.27
CA LYS A 227 19.98 8.11 14.07
C LYS A 227 19.29 7.63 12.81
N TYR A 228 18.17 8.27 12.40
CA TYR A 228 17.25 7.74 11.39
C TYR A 228 17.29 8.50 10.07
N TYR A 229 16.96 7.79 9.00
CA TYR A 229 16.58 8.41 7.76
C TYR A 229 15.11 8.85 7.85
N ARG A 230 14.81 10.03 7.30
CA ARG A 230 13.47 10.63 7.31
C ARG A 230 12.42 9.68 6.75
N LEU A 231 11.29 9.55 7.42
CA LEU A 231 10.11 8.88 6.90
C LEU A 231 9.22 9.89 6.22
N TYR A 232 8.53 9.46 5.15
CA TYR A 232 7.45 10.19 4.51
C TYR A 232 6.21 9.33 4.49
N ALA A 233 5.09 9.88 4.92
CA ALA A 233 3.79 9.24 4.83
C ALA A 233 2.75 10.20 4.29
N ALA A 234 1.83 9.70 3.48
CA ALA A 234 0.73 10.50 2.97
C ALA A 234 -0.56 10.10 3.65
N LEU A 235 -1.40 11.10 3.91
CA LEU A 235 -2.66 10.99 4.61
C LEU A 235 -3.82 11.22 3.64
N CYS A 236 -4.79 10.30 3.65
CA CYS A 236 -6.11 10.57 3.14
C CYS A 236 -6.86 11.38 4.18
N ALA A 237 -7.37 12.56 3.84
CA ALA A 237 -7.99 13.48 4.79
C ALA A 237 -9.29 14.09 4.25
N ARG A 238 -10.24 14.36 5.14
CA ARG A 238 -11.51 15.03 4.84
C ARG A 238 -11.78 16.13 5.87
N PRO A 239 -12.24 17.32 5.42
CA PRO A 239 -12.28 17.77 4.03
C PRO A 239 -10.88 18.08 3.48
N GLY A 240 -10.82 18.35 2.19
CA GLY A 240 -9.67 18.96 1.54
C GLY A 240 -8.62 18.03 0.97
N GLY A 241 -8.86 16.72 0.88
CA GLY A 241 -7.99 15.78 0.16
C GLY A 241 -6.74 15.39 0.94
N ASN A 242 -5.62 15.25 0.26
CA ASN A 242 -4.42 14.68 0.87
C ASN A 242 -3.64 15.66 1.75
N ARG A 243 -2.91 15.09 2.69
CA ARG A 243 -1.83 15.73 3.46
C ARG A 243 -0.60 14.84 3.40
N VAL A 244 0.57 15.41 3.54
CA VAL A 244 1.81 14.64 3.64
C VAL A 244 2.53 15.04 4.91
N VAL A 245 3.05 14.04 5.60
CA VAL A 245 3.81 14.21 6.85
C VAL A 245 5.16 13.54 6.75
N TYR A 246 6.11 14.02 7.54
CA TYR A 246 7.42 13.39 7.69
C TYR A 246 7.76 13.16 9.17
N SER A 247 8.67 12.23 9.42
CA SER A 247 9.21 11.93 10.75
C SER A 247 10.72 11.76 10.68
N ASP A 248 11.46 12.38 11.59
CA ASP A 248 12.91 12.27 11.72
C ASP A 248 13.34 11.36 12.88
N ASP A 249 12.38 10.83 13.63
CA ASP A 249 12.59 9.98 14.81
C ASP A 249 11.93 8.58 14.68
N PHE A 250 11.76 8.13 13.42
CA PHE A 250 11.20 6.84 13.08
C PHE A 250 9.76 6.65 13.57
N GLY A 251 8.91 7.64 13.28
CA GLY A 251 7.47 7.59 13.53
C GLY A 251 7.02 7.91 14.94
N ARG A 252 7.92 8.40 15.83
CA ARG A 252 7.55 8.84 17.19
C ARG A 252 6.87 10.19 17.18
N THR A 253 7.37 11.10 16.35
CA THR A 253 6.73 12.39 16.08
C THR A 253 6.60 12.62 14.58
N TRP A 254 5.58 13.36 14.19
CA TRP A 254 5.27 13.68 12.80
C TRP A 254 5.13 15.20 12.61
N HIS A 255 5.52 15.66 11.44
CA HIS A 255 5.45 17.06 11.03
C HIS A 255 4.82 17.15 9.63
N SER A 256 4.11 18.24 9.35
CA SER A 256 3.58 18.46 7.99
C SER A 256 4.73 18.70 7.01
N LEU A 257 4.70 18.05 5.85
CA LEU A 257 5.58 18.34 4.73
C LEU A 257 4.93 19.38 3.83
N GLY A 258 5.47 20.59 3.88
CA GLY A 258 4.88 21.78 3.24
C GLY A 258 3.84 22.46 4.12
N THR A 259 3.08 23.37 3.52
CA THR A 259 2.07 24.15 4.24
C THR A 259 0.88 23.31 4.68
N ILE A 260 0.31 23.64 5.83
CA ILE A 260 -0.95 23.05 6.33
C ILE A 260 -2.19 23.70 5.69
N HIS A 261 -2.02 24.82 4.98
CA HIS A 261 -3.13 25.65 4.48
C HIS A 261 -3.65 25.23 3.11
N THR A 262 -2.95 24.35 2.42
CA THR A 262 -3.35 23.78 1.12
C THR A 262 -3.19 22.27 1.11
N SER A 263 -3.84 21.61 0.15
CA SER A 263 -3.68 20.18 -0.09
C SER A 263 -2.86 19.93 -1.35
N PRO A 264 -1.87 19.04 -1.34
CA PRO A 264 -1.15 18.67 -2.56
C PRO A 264 -2.01 17.94 -3.60
N ALA A 265 -3.15 17.37 -3.19
CA ALA A 265 -4.16 16.81 -4.09
C ALA A 265 -5.57 16.96 -3.47
N PRO A 266 -6.24 18.11 -3.69
CA PRO A 266 -7.53 18.40 -3.06
C PRO A 266 -8.65 17.41 -3.42
N LYS A 267 -8.60 16.84 -4.63
CA LYS A 267 -9.53 15.82 -5.13
C LYS A 267 -9.02 14.39 -4.92
N GLY A 268 -7.83 14.25 -4.34
CA GLY A 268 -7.21 12.95 -4.10
C GLY A 268 -7.89 12.17 -2.98
N ASP A 269 -7.74 10.85 -3.05
CA ASP A 269 -8.20 9.92 -2.03
C ASP A 269 -6.97 9.24 -1.39
N GLU A 270 -6.86 7.91 -1.37
CA GLU A 270 -5.76 7.18 -0.75
C GLU A 270 -4.42 7.47 -1.43
N PRO A 271 -3.48 8.10 -0.70
CA PRO A 271 -2.23 8.56 -1.28
C PRO A 271 -1.04 7.68 -0.89
N LYS A 272 0.00 7.75 -1.72
CA LYS A 272 1.35 7.24 -1.46
C LYS A 272 2.37 8.33 -1.77
N VAL A 273 3.55 8.23 -1.17
CA VAL A 273 4.68 9.12 -1.49
C VAL A 273 5.94 8.33 -1.72
N GLU A 274 6.84 8.89 -2.55
CA GLU A 274 8.15 8.33 -2.81
C GLU A 274 9.20 9.44 -2.94
N GLU A 275 10.46 9.14 -2.56
CA GLU A 275 11.58 10.07 -2.70
C GLU A 275 12.14 10.01 -4.13
N LEU A 276 12.14 11.14 -4.83
CA LEU A 276 12.70 11.27 -6.16
C LEU A 276 14.26 11.25 -6.15
N PRO A 277 14.89 10.95 -7.29
CA PRO A 277 16.36 10.87 -7.35
C PRO A 277 17.10 12.16 -6.98
N ASN A 278 16.49 13.33 -7.08
CA ASN A 278 17.03 14.61 -6.63
C ASN A 278 16.79 14.91 -5.14
N GLY A 279 15.99 14.09 -4.46
CA GLY A 279 15.63 14.26 -3.04
C GLY A 279 14.27 14.92 -2.83
N ASP A 280 13.62 15.43 -3.86
CA ASP A 280 12.24 15.89 -3.81
C ASP A 280 11.28 14.72 -3.52
N VAL A 281 10.03 15.01 -3.25
CA VAL A 281 9.03 13.99 -2.90
C VAL A 281 7.88 14.02 -3.90
N VAL A 282 7.56 12.87 -4.50
CA VAL A 282 6.37 12.73 -5.33
C VAL A 282 5.22 12.12 -4.56
N LEU A 283 4.04 12.72 -4.70
CA LEU A 283 2.76 12.18 -4.27
C LEU A 283 2.12 11.43 -5.42
N SER A 284 1.60 10.23 -5.16
CA SER A 284 0.71 9.47 -6.03
C SER A 284 -0.58 9.20 -5.28
N SER A 285 -1.68 9.81 -5.70
CA SER A 285 -2.96 9.68 -5.02
C SER A 285 -4.00 8.96 -5.87
N ARG A 286 -4.86 8.20 -5.22
CA ARG A 286 -6.01 7.54 -5.82
C ARG A 286 -6.90 8.57 -6.51
N ALA A 287 -7.19 8.33 -7.80
CA ALA A 287 -8.12 9.09 -8.62
C ALA A 287 -8.96 8.13 -9.46
N TYR A 288 -10.19 8.50 -9.76
CA TYR A 288 -11.01 7.72 -10.68
C TYR A 288 -10.39 7.76 -12.08
N GLY A 289 -10.16 6.60 -12.66
CA GLY A 289 -9.56 6.46 -13.98
C GLY A 289 -8.03 6.53 -14.05
N GLY A 290 -7.35 6.83 -12.95
CA GLY A 290 -5.88 6.95 -12.92
C GLY A 290 -5.31 7.31 -11.56
N ARG A 291 -4.32 8.20 -11.55
CA ARG A 291 -3.69 8.74 -10.34
C ARG A 291 -3.59 10.26 -10.44
N PHE A 292 -3.65 10.96 -9.31
CA PHE A 292 -3.14 12.31 -9.19
C PHE A 292 -1.67 12.27 -8.77
N PHE A 293 -0.81 12.95 -9.51
CA PHE A 293 0.58 13.17 -9.14
C PHE A 293 0.81 14.63 -8.76
N ASN A 294 1.65 14.88 -7.75
CA ASN A 294 2.18 16.19 -7.38
C ASN A 294 3.62 16.02 -6.89
N VAL A 295 4.44 17.08 -7.01
CA VAL A 295 5.83 17.08 -6.58
C VAL A 295 6.06 18.15 -5.52
N PHE A 296 6.73 17.76 -4.44
CA PHE A 296 7.23 18.65 -3.41
C PHE A 296 8.69 18.99 -3.70
N HIS A 297 8.97 20.27 -3.85
CA HIS A 297 10.30 20.78 -4.08
C HIS A 297 10.89 21.31 -2.78
N TYR A 298 12.01 20.73 -2.37
CA TYR A 298 12.73 21.18 -1.19
C TYR A 298 13.47 22.51 -1.42
N LEU A 299 13.30 23.43 -0.47
CA LEU A 299 14.19 24.58 -0.26
C LEU A 299 15.28 24.25 0.74
N SER A 300 14.95 23.44 1.75
CA SER A 300 15.91 22.95 2.75
C SER A 300 15.50 21.58 3.26
N HIS A 301 16.41 20.63 3.17
CA HIS A 301 16.21 19.30 3.71
C HIS A 301 16.25 19.26 5.25
N VAL A 302 16.96 20.22 5.88
CA VAL A 302 17.20 20.19 7.35
C VAL A 302 15.91 20.32 8.13
N ASN A 303 15.05 21.24 7.75
CA ASN A 303 13.80 21.55 8.46
C ASN A 303 12.54 21.21 7.65
N GLY A 304 12.66 20.47 6.56
CA GLY A 304 11.52 20.06 5.74
C GLY A 304 10.85 21.21 4.97
N THR A 305 11.51 22.37 4.83
CA THR A 305 10.92 23.50 4.11
C THR A 305 10.97 23.30 2.61
N GLY A 306 9.90 23.70 1.95
CA GLY A 306 9.67 23.58 0.52
C GLY A 306 8.21 23.81 0.19
N ALA A 307 7.82 23.50 -1.02
CA ALA A 307 6.45 23.66 -1.48
C ALA A 307 6.04 22.54 -2.44
N TRP A 308 4.79 22.15 -2.35
CA TRP A 308 4.10 21.36 -3.37
C TRP A 308 3.80 22.27 -4.57
N GLU A 309 3.77 21.70 -5.76
CA GLU A 309 3.22 22.42 -6.92
C GLU A 309 1.76 22.79 -6.66
N ASN A 310 1.29 23.86 -7.30
CA ASN A 310 -0.05 24.40 -7.05
C ASN A 310 -1.16 23.39 -7.40
N ASP A 311 -0.95 22.59 -8.45
CA ASP A 311 -1.93 21.67 -8.98
C ASP A 311 -1.41 20.25 -9.07
N ALA A 312 -2.23 19.30 -8.63
CA ALA A 312 -2.01 17.88 -8.90
C ALA A 312 -2.44 17.55 -10.33
N VAL A 313 -1.62 16.77 -11.03
CA VAL A 313 -1.85 16.36 -12.42
C VAL A 313 -2.54 15.00 -12.45
N HIS A 314 -3.65 14.90 -13.18
CA HIS A 314 -4.35 13.63 -13.40
C HIS A 314 -3.67 12.82 -14.50
N SER A 315 -3.13 11.65 -14.15
CA SER A 315 -2.29 10.86 -15.06
C SER A 315 -3.00 10.36 -16.31
N ALA A 316 -4.31 10.06 -16.23
CA ALA A 316 -5.05 9.56 -17.38
C ALA A 316 -5.25 10.62 -18.49
N GLU A 317 -5.03 11.90 -18.16
CA GLU A 317 -5.12 13.03 -19.10
C GLU A 317 -3.76 13.29 -19.78
N MET A 318 -2.71 12.63 -19.31
CA MET A 318 -1.36 12.82 -19.84
C MET A 318 -1.03 11.81 -20.96
N PRO A 319 -0.18 12.18 -21.92
CA PRO A 319 0.34 11.24 -22.92
C PRO A 319 1.00 10.04 -22.21
N ASN A 320 0.55 8.83 -22.55
CA ASN A 320 1.01 7.57 -21.99
C ASN A 320 1.01 7.56 -20.44
N GLY A 321 0.07 8.25 -19.81
CA GLY A 321 -0.04 8.28 -18.35
C GLY A 321 -0.66 7.00 -17.79
N VAL A 322 -0.53 6.82 -16.48
CA VAL A 322 -1.13 5.68 -15.74
C VAL A 322 -2.66 5.75 -15.84
N LYS A 323 -3.29 4.64 -16.22
CA LYS A 323 -4.75 4.51 -16.33
C LYS A 323 -5.27 3.35 -15.48
N ALA A 324 -6.46 3.54 -14.93
CA ALA A 324 -7.21 2.54 -14.17
C ALA A 324 -8.66 2.59 -14.61
N LEU A 325 -9.03 1.81 -15.61
CA LEU A 325 -10.32 1.92 -16.31
C LEU A 325 -11.50 1.68 -15.36
N GLN A 326 -12.41 2.66 -15.26
CA GLN A 326 -13.63 2.63 -14.44
C GLN A 326 -13.34 2.24 -12.98
N ASN A 327 -12.22 2.70 -12.45
CA ASN A 327 -11.74 2.27 -11.16
C ASN A 327 -11.05 3.39 -10.39
N SER A 328 -11.01 3.18 -9.07
CA SER A 328 -10.29 3.99 -8.12
C SER A 328 -9.96 3.13 -6.89
N THR A 329 -8.69 2.81 -6.70
CA THR A 329 -8.20 2.14 -5.48
C THR A 329 -6.85 2.68 -5.08
N ASN A 330 -6.38 2.31 -3.88
CA ASN A 330 -4.99 2.49 -3.52
C ASN A 330 -4.11 1.61 -4.40
N GLY A 331 -2.89 2.09 -4.66
CA GLY A 331 -1.81 1.36 -5.32
C GLY A 331 -0.49 1.82 -4.72
N GLU A 332 0.58 1.15 -5.02
CA GLU A 332 1.91 1.50 -4.51
C GLU A 332 2.72 2.21 -5.57
N ILE A 333 3.52 3.19 -5.17
CA ILE A 333 4.60 3.77 -5.96
C ILE A 333 5.94 3.38 -5.34
N LEU A 334 6.89 2.95 -6.16
CA LEU A 334 8.18 2.47 -5.69
C LEU A 334 9.28 2.85 -6.70
N ILE A 335 10.33 3.51 -6.25
CA ILE A 335 11.52 3.76 -7.06
C ILE A 335 12.62 2.76 -6.69
N VAL A 336 13.15 2.08 -7.70
CA VAL A 336 14.26 1.11 -7.57
C VAL A 336 15.40 1.45 -8.51
N GLN A 337 16.61 0.98 -8.20
CA GLN A 337 17.73 1.07 -9.12
C GLN A 337 17.72 -0.11 -10.07
N ALA A 338 17.79 0.17 -11.36
CA ALA A 338 17.72 -0.83 -12.43
C ALA A 338 18.88 -0.67 -13.42
N VAL A 339 19.14 -1.73 -14.19
CA VAL A 339 20.05 -1.72 -15.33
C VAL A 339 19.22 -1.87 -16.60
N GLU A 340 19.35 -0.94 -17.53
CA GLU A 340 18.81 -1.09 -18.87
C GLU A 340 19.61 -2.16 -19.62
N ARG A 341 18.95 -3.24 -20.04
CA ARG A 341 19.65 -4.41 -20.59
C ARG A 341 20.31 -4.15 -21.94
N ALA A 342 19.73 -3.26 -22.75
CA ALA A 342 20.27 -2.91 -24.07
C ALA A 342 21.60 -2.15 -23.99
N THR A 343 21.77 -1.29 -22.99
CA THR A 343 22.94 -0.38 -22.90
C THR A 343 23.84 -0.67 -21.69
N GLY A 344 23.37 -1.45 -20.72
CA GLY A 344 24.05 -1.65 -19.44
C GLY A 344 23.99 -0.43 -18.51
N LYS A 345 23.29 0.65 -18.89
CA LYS A 345 23.20 1.88 -18.10
C LYS A 345 22.37 1.65 -16.86
N LYS A 346 22.89 2.09 -15.71
CA LYS A 346 22.15 2.11 -14.44
C LYS A 346 21.31 3.37 -14.34
N MET A 347 20.06 3.23 -13.90
CA MET A 347 19.16 4.37 -13.69
C MET A 347 18.06 4.02 -12.69
N PRO A 348 17.44 5.04 -12.06
CA PRO A 348 16.22 4.85 -11.29
C PRO A 348 15.06 4.45 -12.20
N LEU A 349 14.27 3.50 -11.76
CA LEU A 349 13.03 3.03 -12.41
C LEU A 349 11.89 3.19 -11.40
N VAL A 350 10.86 3.95 -11.74
CA VAL A 350 9.66 4.04 -10.92
C VAL A 350 8.63 3.02 -11.39
N LEU A 351 7.99 2.36 -10.43
CA LEU A 351 6.89 1.42 -10.60
C LEU A 351 5.63 2.00 -9.96
N GLN A 352 4.47 1.84 -10.60
CA GLN A 352 3.17 2.21 -10.06
C GLN A 352 2.19 1.06 -10.25
N SER A 353 1.67 0.51 -9.16
CA SER A 353 0.63 -0.51 -9.23
C SER A 353 -0.76 0.11 -9.18
N VAL A 354 -1.68 -0.46 -9.96
CA VAL A 354 -3.11 -0.13 -9.98
C VAL A 354 -3.91 -1.33 -10.48
N PRO A 355 -5.19 -1.51 -10.12
CA PRO A 355 -6.09 -2.33 -10.90
C PRO A 355 -6.29 -1.68 -12.27
N LEU A 356 -6.07 -2.42 -13.33
CA LEU A 356 -6.16 -1.90 -14.71
C LEU A 356 -7.62 -1.70 -15.14
N GLY A 357 -8.54 -2.45 -14.51
CA GLY A 357 -9.98 -2.39 -14.80
C GLY A 357 -10.44 -3.34 -15.92
N PRO A 358 -11.71 -3.26 -16.33
CA PRO A 358 -12.73 -2.33 -15.81
C PRO A 358 -13.08 -2.66 -14.34
N GLY A 359 -13.28 -1.62 -13.55
CA GLY A 359 -13.56 -1.75 -12.14
C GLY A 359 -12.36 -2.30 -11.33
N ARG A 360 -12.60 -2.97 -10.21
CA ARG A 360 -11.57 -3.59 -9.37
C ARG A 360 -11.16 -4.95 -9.92
N ALA A 361 -10.39 -4.93 -11.02
CA ALA A 361 -9.93 -6.12 -11.72
C ALA A 361 -8.58 -5.90 -12.38
N ASN A 362 -7.90 -6.98 -12.70
CA ASN A 362 -6.70 -6.98 -13.52
C ASN A 362 -5.57 -6.15 -12.91
N VAL A 363 -5.24 -6.36 -11.62
CA VAL A 363 -4.15 -5.62 -11.01
C VAL A 363 -2.86 -5.75 -11.83
N GLY A 364 -2.18 -4.62 -12.04
CA GLY A 364 -0.97 -4.56 -12.85
C GLY A 364 -0.02 -3.46 -12.39
N VAL A 365 1.12 -3.37 -13.07
CA VAL A 365 2.21 -2.46 -12.75
C VAL A 365 2.64 -1.70 -14.01
N TYR A 366 2.58 -0.38 -13.95
CA TYR A 366 3.23 0.53 -14.88
C TYR A 366 4.66 0.80 -14.44
N PHE A 367 5.53 1.14 -15.38
CA PHE A 367 6.90 1.55 -15.08
C PHE A 367 7.32 2.75 -15.92
N LYS A 368 8.27 3.52 -15.37
CA LYS A 368 8.87 4.66 -16.08
C LYS A 368 10.35 4.77 -15.69
N PRO A 369 11.29 4.77 -16.66
CA PRO A 369 12.69 5.05 -16.38
C PRO A 369 12.88 6.55 -16.14
N LEU A 370 13.56 6.91 -15.06
CA LEU A 370 13.90 8.29 -14.73
C LEU A 370 15.30 8.62 -15.30
N THR A 371 15.34 8.81 -16.62
CA THR A 371 16.59 8.91 -17.40
C THR A 371 17.35 10.22 -17.19
N SER A 372 16.63 11.27 -16.81
CA SER A 372 17.15 12.60 -16.51
C SER A 372 16.23 13.34 -15.54
N ALA A 373 16.70 14.44 -14.95
CA ALA A 373 15.90 15.27 -14.04
C ALA A 373 14.61 15.79 -14.70
N GLN A 374 14.62 16.03 -16.01
CA GLN A 374 13.45 16.51 -16.76
C GLN A 374 12.29 15.51 -16.73
N THR A 375 12.55 14.21 -16.58
CA THR A 375 11.49 13.19 -16.56
C THR A 375 10.61 13.22 -15.29
N TYR A 376 11.04 14.01 -14.28
CA TYR A 376 10.36 14.17 -13.00
C TYR A 376 10.51 15.58 -12.40
N ALA A 377 10.85 16.57 -13.25
CA ALA A 377 11.04 17.95 -12.79
C ALA A 377 9.74 18.57 -12.27
N THR A 378 8.60 18.18 -12.84
CA THR A 378 7.27 18.64 -12.43
C THR A 378 6.32 17.46 -12.30
N ALA A 379 5.17 17.71 -11.67
CA ALA A 379 4.07 16.73 -11.60
C ALA A 379 3.61 16.30 -13.01
N LYS A 380 3.59 17.20 -13.97
CA LYS A 380 3.26 16.93 -15.37
C LYS A 380 4.29 16.03 -16.04
N ASP A 381 5.58 16.34 -15.89
CA ASP A 381 6.67 15.51 -16.43
C ASP A 381 6.62 14.11 -15.81
N PHE A 382 6.37 14.03 -14.51
CA PHE A 382 6.23 12.74 -13.82
C PHE A 382 5.04 11.92 -14.30
N ALA A 383 3.89 12.55 -14.52
CA ALA A 383 2.65 11.91 -14.93
C ALA A 383 2.65 11.40 -16.39
N THR A 384 3.59 11.89 -17.21
CA THR A 384 3.70 11.61 -18.66
C THR A 384 4.65 10.44 -18.93
N ASP A 385 4.48 9.76 -20.07
CA ASP A 385 5.40 8.74 -20.64
C ASP A 385 5.69 7.53 -19.74
N TRP A 386 4.67 6.98 -19.15
CA TRP A 386 4.73 5.67 -18.51
C TRP A 386 4.66 4.55 -19.54
N SER A 387 5.29 3.43 -19.24
CA SER A 387 5.30 2.20 -20.04
C SER A 387 4.55 1.07 -19.31
N GLY A 388 4.16 0.06 -20.06
CA GLY A 388 3.36 -1.05 -19.55
C GLY A 388 1.88 -0.84 -19.91
N PRO A 389 0.94 -1.38 -19.11
CA PRO A 389 1.16 -2.10 -17.86
C PRO A 389 1.59 -3.56 -18.05
N PHE A 390 2.29 -4.09 -17.07
CA PHE A 390 2.41 -5.53 -16.86
C PHE A 390 1.24 -6.00 -16.00
N GLN A 391 0.39 -6.87 -16.53
CA GLN A 391 -0.75 -7.43 -15.81
C GLN A 391 -0.28 -8.57 -14.90
N VAL A 392 -0.54 -8.43 -13.60
CA VAL A 392 -0.17 -9.41 -12.58
C VAL A 392 -1.27 -10.46 -12.39
N SER A 393 -2.52 -10.03 -12.28
CA SER A 393 -3.70 -10.89 -12.16
C SER A 393 -4.69 -10.61 -13.28
N ALA A 394 -5.41 -11.63 -13.73
CA ALA A 394 -6.54 -11.52 -14.67
C ALA A 394 -7.90 -11.63 -13.96
N LEU A 395 -7.92 -11.61 -12.63
CA LEU A 395 -9.11 -11.75 -11.80
C LEU A 395 -9.56 -10.41 -11.23
N LEU A 396 -10.70 -10.42 -10.53
CA LEU A 396 -11.10 -9.31 -9.68
C LEU A 396 -10.00 -9.09 -8.64
N SER A 397 -9.48 -7.88 -8.59
CA SER A 397 -8.33 -7.52 -7.75
C SER A 397 -8.37 -6.04 -7.43
N ALA A 398 -7.87 -5.65 -6.26
CA ALA A 398 -8.03 -4.28 -5.80
C ALA A 398 -6.71 -3.68 -5.28
N TYR A 399 -6.52 -3.66 -3.97
CA TYR A 399 -5.38 -3.01 -3.34
C TYR A 399 -4.08 -3.77 -3.59
N SER A 400 -2.98 -3.04 -3.69
CA SER A 400 -1.65 -3.61 -3.89
C SER A 400 -0.57 -2.75 -3.28
N THR A 401 0.51 -3.40 -2.84
CA THR A 401 1.72 -2.77 -2.29
C THR A 401 2.96 -3.48 -2.78
N MET A 402 4.12 -2.81 -2.75
CA MET A 402 5.38 -3.33 -3.27
C MET A 402 6.56 -2.92 -2.40
N VAL A 403 7.54 -3.82 -2.26
CA VAL A 403 8.90 -3.49 -1.80
C VAL A 403 9.93 -4.25 -2.64
N GLN A 404 11.12 -3.69 -2.80
CA GLN A 404 12.22 -4.42 -3.42
C GLN A 404 12.85 -5.36 -2.40
N GLN A 405 12.93 -6.63 -2.72
CA GLN A 405 13.58 -7.66 -1.94
C GLN A 405 15.11 -7.55 -2.05
N LYS A 406 15.82 -8.22 -1.14
CA LYS A 406 17.28 -8.20 -1.10
C LYS A 406 17.92 -8.85 -2.34
N ASP A 407 17.23 -9.78 -2.98
CA ASP A 407 17.66 -10.43 -4.22
C ASP A 407 17.33 -9.62 -5.50
N GLY A 408 16.74 -8.43 -5.33
CA GLY A 408 16.39 -7.51 -6.41
C GLY A 408 15.00 -7.70 -6.99
N ARG A 409 14.29 -8.79 -6.65
CA ARG A 409 12.88 -8.96 -7.05
C ARG A 409 11.99 -7.96 -6.31
N ILE A 410 10.80 -7.78 -6.84
CA ILE A 410 9.74 -6.98 -6.23
C ILE A 410 8.78 -7.92 -5.50
N ALA A 411 8.71 -7.82 -4.19
CA ALA A 411 7.65 -8.43 -3.42
C ALA A 411 6.34 -7.68 -3.73
N PHE A 412 5.53 -8.24 -4.59
CA PHE A 412 4.22 -7.72 -4.94
C PHE A 412 3.17 -8.39 -4.07
N PHE A 413 2.47 -7.63 -3.26
CA PHE A 413 1.48 -8.12 -2.32
C PHE A 413 0.15 -7.42 -2.58
N TYR A 414 -0.93 -8.19 -2.88
CA TYR A 414 -2.13 -7.64 -3.47
C TYR A 414 -3.39 -8.45 -3.13
N GLU A 415 -4.54 -7.82 -3.30
CA GLU A 415 -5.84 -8.43 -3.15
C GLU A 415 -6.28 -9.10 -4.45
N GLU A 416 -6.75 -10.35 -4.36
CA GLU A 416 -7.37 -11.09 -5.45
C GLU A 416 -8.63 -11.79 -4.97
N GLU A 417 -9.70 -11.72 -5.76
CA GLU A 417 -10.97 -12.33 -5.42
C GLU A 417 -10.91 -13.85 -5.55
N THR A 418 -11.22 -14.54 -4.47
CA THR A 418 -11.10 -16.00 -4.41
C THR A 418 -12.34 -16.73 -4.92
N TYR A 419 -13.53 -16.16 -4.69
CA TYR A 419 -14.81 -16.85 -4.92
C TYR A 419 -15.67 -16.20 -6.01
N GLY A 420 -15.20 -15.14 -6.67
CA GLY A 420 -15.96 -14.44 -7.72
C GLY A 420 -17.20 -13.70 -7.23
N LYS A 421 -17.27 -13.35 -5.94
CA LYS A 421 -18.45 -12.72 -5.32
C LYS A 421 -18.27 -11.24 -4.97
N GLY A 422 -17.13 -10.66 -5.31
CA GLY A 422 -16.74 -9.29 -4.92
C GLY A 422 -16.55 -9.13 -3.41
N LEU A 423 -15.52 -8.39 -3.00
CA LEU A 423 -15.16 -8.10 -1.59
C LEU A 423 -14.63 -9.27 -0.75
N CYS A 424 -14.59 -10.49 -1.27
CA CYS A 424 -14.03 -11.67 -0.59
C CYS A 424 -12.58 -11.91 -1.00
N TYR A 425 -11.75 -10.90 -0.80
CA TYR A 425 -10.36 -10.94 -1.25
C TYR A 425 -9.49 -11.83 -0.39
N THR A 426 -8.58 -12.52 -1.07
CA THR A 426 -7.40 -13.17 -0.51
C THR A 426 -6.21 -12.25 -0.77
N ASN A 427 -5.33 -12.06 0.23
CA ASN A 427 -4.09 -11.32 -0.01
C ASN A 427 -3.00 -12.26 -0.50
N MET A 428 -2.62 -12.03 -1.76
CA MET A 428 -1.69 -12.81 -2.55
C MET A 428 -0.30 -12.20 -2.54
N TYR A 429 0.73 -13.01 -2.43
CA TYR A 429 2.12 -12.62 -2.61
C TYR A 429 2.67 -13.19 -3.91
N ARG A 430 3.33 -12.34 -4.69
CA ARG A 430 4.03 -12.74 -5.92
C ARG A 430 5.36 -12.04 -6.05
N PRO A 431 6.49 -12.76 -6.04
CA PRO A 431 7.78 -12.15 -6.34
C PRO A 431 7.92 -11.94 -7.85
N LEU A 432 8.13 -10.69 -8.26
CA LEU A 432 8.28 -10.30 -9.67
C LEU A 432 9.70 -9.85 -9.95
N THR A 433 10.25 -10.21 -11.10
CA THR A 433 11.50 -9.61 -11.57
C THR A 433 11.22 -8.31 -12.35
N LEU A 434 12.20 -7.42 -12.43
CA LEU A 434 12.08 -6.23 -13.26
C LEU A 434 11.96 -6.59 -14.74
N GLU A 435 12.58 -7.69 -15.17
CA GLU A 435 12.44 -8.21 -16.52
C GLU A 435 11.00 -8.59 -16.84
N GLN A 436 10.29 -9.24 -15.92
CA GLN A 436 8.87 -9.57 -16.10
C GLN A 436 8.03 -8.29 -16.23
N ILE A 437 8.20 -7.34 -15.29
CA ILE A 437 7.43 -6.09 -15.26
C ILE A 437 7.68 -5.26 -16.53
N THR A 438 8.90 -5.27 -17.05
CA THR A 438 9.32 -4.35 -18.12
C THR A 438 9.40 -5.01 -19.50
N GLY A 439 8.97 -6.25 -19.65
CA GLY A 439 9.09 -7.00 -20.93
C GLY A 439 10.55 -7.20 -21.34
N GLY A 440 11.43 -7.46 -20.38
CA GLY A 440 12.84 -7.74 -20.63
C GLY A 440 13.74 -6.49 -20.78
N LYS A 441 13.18 -5.26 -20.66
CA LYS A 441 13.96 -4.03 -20.88
C LYS A 441 14.92 -3.70 -19.74
N PHE A 442 14.53 -3.97 -18.50
CA PHE A 442 15.31 -3.65 -17.31
C PHE A 442 15.52 -4.87 -16.42
N ALA A 443 16.67 -4.90 -15.75
CA ALA A 443 17.04 -5.91 -14.76
C ALA A 443 17.39 -5.24 -13.41
N ALA A 444 17.26 -6.00 -12.31
CA ALA A 444 17.76 -5.56 -11.02
C ALA A 444 19.29 -5.43 -11.05
N ILE A 445 19.83 -4.47 -10.29
CA ILE A 445 21.28 -4.38 -10.10
C ILE A 445 21.71 -5.62 -9.31
N SER A 446 22.49 -6.50 -9.93
CA SER A 446 23.03 -7.66 -9.24
C SER A 446 24.03 -7.22 -8.18
N ASN A 447 23.69 -7.40 -6.92
CA ASN A 447 24.68 -7.39 -5.85
C ASN A 447 25.49 -8.72 -5.95
N LYS A 448 26.33 -8.84 -6.98
CA LYS A 448 27.36 -9.87 -6.95
C LYS A 448 28.27 -9.52 -5.78
N GLY A 449 28.00 -10.15 -4.63
CA GLY A 449 28.95 -10.21 -3.55
C GLY A 449 30.30 -10.63 -4.13
N SER A 450 31.35 -9.93 -3.75
CA SER A 450 32.72 -10.32 -4.02
C SER A 450 32.90 -11.78 -3.65
N VAL A 451 32.83 -12.64 -4.64
CA VAL A 451 33.41 -13.98 -4.52
C VAL A 451 34.90 -13.70 -4.32
N ASN A 452 35.35 -13.77 -3.07
CA ASN A 452 36.76 -13.80 -2.74
C ASN A 452 37.42 -14.85 -3.62
N LYS A 453 38.16 -14.38 -4.62
CA LYS A 453 39.20 -15.19 -5.24
C LYS A 453 40.22 -15.45 -4.16
N ARG A 454 40.03 -16.51 -3.38
CA ARG A 454 41.15 -17.12 -2.68
C ARG A 454 41.98 -17.82 -3.74
N LYS A 455 43.13 -17.21 -4.03
CA LYS A 455 44.25 -17.91 -4.64
C LYS A 455 44.85 -18.88 -3.61
#